data_208b97c79711902afd631e50a5988581
#
_entry.id   208b97c79711902afd631e50a5988581
#
_cell.length_a   1.000
_cell.length_b   1.000
_cell.length_c   1.000
_cell.angle_alpha   90.00
_cell.angle_beta   90.00
_cell.angle_gamma   90.00
#
_symmetry.space_group_name_H-M   'P 1'
#
loop_
_entity.id
_entity.type
_entity.pdbx_description
1 polymer ?
#
loop_
_entity_poly.entity_id
_entity_poly.type
_entity_poly.pdbx_seq_one_letter_code
_entity_poly.pdbx_strand_id
1 'polypeptide(L)'
;MKLIDKKMTDKLAEDLGLKFLAKEKREEVMGRILELAAKRAGLRIVENLSGEELEEFKEIPAGDTEKIEKFLLAKNPKVKDIFIEEIEAVKKEMLEHKKGN
;
A
#
# COMPACT_ATOMS: atom_id res chain seq x y z
N MET A 1 3.20 8.48 -11.14
CA MET A 1 4.01 8.50 -9.93
C MET A 1 3.72 7.25 -9.09
N LYS A 2 4.75 6.61 -8.60
CA LYS A 2 4.60 5.40 -7.80
C LYS A 2 4.93 5.68 -6.35
N LEU A 3 4.05 5.27 -5.45
CA LEU A 3 4.26 5.42 -4.02
C LEU A 3 5.34 4.47 -3.50
N ILE A 4 5.61 3.40 -4.24
CA ILE A 4 6.57 2.38 -3.86
C ILE A 4 7.56 2.18 -4.99
N ASP A 5 8.85 2.17 -4.66
CA ASP A 5 9.89 1.92 -5.64
C ASP A 5 10.37 0.47 -5.58
N LYS A 6 11.22 0.11 -6.54
CA LYS A 6 11.73 -1.24 -6.66
C LYS A 6 12.56 -1.67 -5.44
N LYS A 7 13.29 -0.74 -4.84
CA LYS A 7 14.11 -1.06 -3.65
C LYS A 7 13.24 -1.53 -2.50
N MET A 8 12.10 -0.88 -2.32
CA MET A 8 11.17 -1.26 -1.25
C MET A 8 10.58 -2.64 -1.49
N THR A 9 10.18 -2.94 -2.73
CA THR A 9 9.61 -4.24 -3.05
C THR A 9 10.65 -5.34 -2.94
N ASP A 10 11.89 -5.08 -3.37
CA ASP A 10 12.96 -6.05 -3.26
C ASP A 10 13.28 -6.36 -1.80
N LYS A 11 13.36 -5.34 -0.97
CA LYS A 11 13.62 -5.52 0.46
C LYS A 11 12.49 -6.27 1.13
N LEU A 12 11.26 -5.95 0.78
CA LEU A 12 10.09 -6.63 1.34
C LEU A 12 10.11 -8.11 0.97
N ALA A 13 10.41 -8.41 -0.29
CA ALA A 13 10.52 -9.80 -0.74
C ALA A 13 11.61 -10.56 0.01
N GLU A 14 12.75 -9.91 0.25
CA GLU A 14 13.85 -10.49 1.00
C GLU A 14 13.44 -10.77 2.44
N ASP A 15 12.84 -9.78 3.10
CA ASP A 15 12.43 -9.89 4.51
C ASP A 15 11.39 -10.99 4.72
N LEU A 16 10.52 -11.21 3.72
CA LEU A 16 9.49 -12.24 3.80
C LEU A 16 9.95 -13.60 3.27
N GLY A 17 11.18 -13.70 2.79
CA GLY A 17 11.71 -14.95 2.27
C GLY A 17 11.09 -15.36 0.95
N LEU A 18 10.61 -14.40 0.18
CA LEU A 18 9.94 -14.69 -1.09
C LEU A 18 10.88 -14.91 -2.26
N LYS A 19 12.17 -14.65 -2.07
CA LYS A 19 13.16 -14.82 -3.15
C LYS A 19 13.27 -16.24 -3.65
N PHE A 20 12.88 -17.21 -2.85
CA PHE A 20 12.91 -18.63 -3.24
C PHE A 20 11.76 -19.02 -4.16
N LEU A 21 10.76 -18.17 -4.26
CA LEU A 21 9.61 -18.43 -5.12
C LEU A 21 9.94 -18.10 -6.58
N ALA A 22 9.27 -18.77 -7.50
CA ALA A 22 9.34 -18.41 -8.90
C ALA A 22 8.91 -16.94 -9.05
N LYS A 23 9.48 -16.26 -10.05
CA LYS A 23 9.21 -14.85 -10.27
C LYS A 23 7.72 -14.51 -10.29
N GLU A 24 6.95 -15.30 -11.03
CA GLU A 24 5.51 -15.08 -11.15
C GLU A 24 4.78 -15.19 -9.81
N LYS A 25 5.15 -16.19 -9.03
CA LYS A 25 4.53 -16.40 -7.72
C LYS A 25 4.93 -15.29 -6.75
N ARG A 26 6.19 -14.88 -6.81
CA ARG A 26 6.69 -13.79 -5.97
C ARG A 26 5.94 -12.49 -6.28
N GLU A 27 5.76 -12.18 -7.57
CA GLU A 27 5.04 -10.98 -7.97
C GLU A 27 3.58 -11.01 -7.53
N GLU A 28 2.96 -12.19 -7.60
CA GLU A 28 1.58 -12.37 -7.15
C GLU A 28 1.45 -12.06 -5.65
N VAL A 29 2.33 -12.63 -4.83
CA VAL A 29 2.31 -12.41 -3.39
C VAL A 29 2.58 -10.95 -3.06
N MET A 30 3.58 -10.35 -3.71
CA MET A 30 3.90 -8.95 -3.52
C MET A 30 2.72 -8.05 -3.89
N GLY A 31 2.06 -8.37 -5.01
CA GLY A 31 0.89 -7.61 -5.43
C GLY A 31 -0.21 -7.61 -4.40
N ARG A 32 -0.45 -8.74 -3.77
CA ARG A 32 -1.48 -8.85 -2.73
C ARG A 32 -1.12 -8.03 -1.49
N ILE A 33 0.15 -8.06 -1.09
CA ILE A 33 0.62 -7.29 0.05
C ILE A 33 0.45 -5.80 -0.21
N LEU A 34 0.87 -5.35 -1.38
CA LEU A 34 0.77 -3.94 -1.74
C LEU A 34 -0.68 -3.48 -1.87
N GLU A 35 -1.53 -4.33 -2.40
CA GLU A 35 -2.96 -4.02 -2.52
C GLU A 35 -3.60 -3.87 -1.14
N LEU A 36 -3.31 -4.78 -0.23
CA LEU A 36 -3.84 -4.71 1.13
C LEU A 36 -3.34 -3.46 1.84
N ALA A 37 -2.04 -3.17 1.72
CA ALA A 37 -1.46 -1.98 2.33
C ALA A 37 -2.10 -0.71 1.77
N ALA A 38 -2.34 -0.68 0.45
CA ALA A 38 -2.98 0.46 -0.19
C ALA A 38 -4.39 0.69 0.32
N LYS A 39 -5.16 -0.38 0.50
CA LYS A 39 -6.50 -0.28 1.04
C LYS A 39 -6.51 0.27 2.46
N ARG A 40 -5.62 -0.23 3.30
CA ARG A 40 -5.51 0.24 4.69
C ARG A 40 -5.07 1.68 4.75
N ALA A 41 -4.06 2.04 3.95
CA ALA A 41 -3.58 3.42 3.90
C ALA A 41 -4.66 4.37 3.41
N GLY A 42 -5.39 3.94 2.38
CA GLY A 42 -6.50 4.72 1.84
C GLY A 42 -7.56 5.00 2.87
N LEU A 43 -7.94 3.99 3.66
CA LEU A 43 -8.92 4.18 4.72
C LEU A 43 -8.46 5.18 5.78
N ARG A 44 -7.19 5.08 6.18
CA ARG A 44 -6.62 6.02 7.17
C ARG A 44 -6.66 7.45 6.65
N ILE A 45 -6.33 7.63 5.38
CA ILE A 45 -6.30 8.96 4.77
C ILE A 45 -7.70 9.52 4.63
N VAL A 46 -8.65 8.71 4.16
CA VAL A 46 -10.03 9.11 3.96
C VAL A 46 -10.68 9.52 5.29
N GLU A 47 -10.37 8.80 6.37
CA GLU A 47 -10.90 9.13 7.70
C GLU A 47 -10.47 10.52 8.17
N ASN A 48 -9.38 11.03 7.64
CA ASN A 48 -8.85 12.34 8.02
C ASN A 48 -9.20 13.46 7.05
N LEU A 49 -9.97 13.16 6.00
CA LEU A 49 -10.40 14.18 5.05
C LEU A 49 -11.57 14.99 5.59
N SER A 50 -11.61 16.29 5.25
CA SER A 50 -12.75 17.13 5.56
C SER A 50 -13.95 16.71 4.70
N GLY A 51 -15.15 17.22 5.00
CA GLY A 51 -16.33 16.92 4.20
C GLY A 51 -16.17 17.31 2.74
N GLU A 52 -15.59 18.49 2.49
CA GLU A 52 -15.35 18.95 1.12
C GLU A 52 -14.33 18.07 0.39
N GLU A 53 -13.27 17.71 1.08
CA GLU A 53 -12.24 16.85 0.50
C GLU A 53 -12.78 15.47 0.19
N LEU A 54 -13.63 14.95 1.05
CA LEU A 54 -14.26 13.67 0.84
C LEU A 54 -15.15 13.68 -0.41
N GLU A 55 -15.90 14.78 -0.61
CA GLU A 55 -16.73 14.92 -1.80
C GLU A 55 -15.86 14.97 -3.07
N GLU A 56 -14.75 15.69 -3.02
CA GLU A 56 -13.81 15.73 -4.14
C GLU A 56 -13.28 14.32 -4.45
N PHE A 57 -12.96 13.58 -3.40
CA PHE A 57 -12.43 12.22 -3.55
C PHE A 57 -13.46 11.31 -4.23
N LYS A 58 -14.73 11.43 -3.86
CA LYS A 58 -15.80 10.61 -4.43
C LYS A 58 -16.00 10.84 -5.92
N GLU A 59 -15.63 12.02 -6.41
CA GLU A 59 -15.76 12.35 -7.84
C GLU A 59 -14.69 11.69 -8.70
N ILE A 60 -13.62 11.18 -8.09
CA ILE A 60 -12.56 10.51 -8.84
C ILE A 60 -13.01 9.09 -9.17
N PRO A 61 -12.95 8.69 -10.47
CA PRO A 61 -13.33 7.34 -10.84
C PRO A 61 -12.48 6.29 -10.11
N ALA A 62 -13.12 5.25 -9.61
CA ALA A 62 -12.46 4.22 -8.82
C ALA A 62 -11.29 3.55 -9.54
N GLY A 63 -11.36 3.47 -10.87
CA GLY A 63 -10.30 2.85 -11.65
C GLY A 63 -9.12 3.77 -11.99
N ASP A 64 -9.24 5.06 -11.66
CA ASP A 64 -8.20 6.03 -12.00
C ASP A 64 -7.20 6.17 -10.85
N THR A 65 -6.33 5.18 -10.72
CA THR A 65 -5.36 5.13 -9.62
C THR A 65 -4.41 6.31 -9.63
N GLU A 66 -4.06 6.81 -10.83
CA GLU A 66 -3.15 7.94 -10.94
C GLU A 66 -3.75 9.22 -10.35
N LYS A 67 -5.02 9.48 -10.65
CA LYS A 67 -5.71 10.63 -10.09
C LYS A 67 -5.90 10.50 -8.59
N ILE A 68 -6.18 9.29 -8.12
CA ILE A 68 -6.32 9.01 -6.70
C ILE A 68 -5.02 9.32 -5.98
N GLU A 69 -3.89 8.82 -6.50
CA GLU A 69 -2.57 9.09 -5.91
C GLU A 69 -2.27 10.58 -5.85
N LYS A 70 -2.51 11.29 -6.95
CA LYS A 70 -2.26 12.74 -7.00
C LYS A 70 -3.10 13.48 -5.99
N PHE A 71 -4.37 13.11 -5.89
CA PHE A 71 -5.29 13.74 -4.94
C PHE A 71 -4.80 13.53 -3.51
N LEU A 72 -4.50 12.29 -3.16
CA LEU A 72 -4.08 11.95 -1.80
C LEU A 72 -2.77 12.64 -1.42
N LEU A 73 -1.81 12.67 -2.34
CA LEU A 73 -0.53 13.33 -2.10
C LEU A 73 -0.70 14.84 -1.92
N ALA A 74 -1.62 15.45 -2.66
CA ALA A 74 -1.89 16.88 -2.54
C ALA A 74 -2.54 17.22 -1.20
N LYS A 75 -3.41 16.35 -0.70
CA LYS A 75 -4.13 16.61 0.55
C LYS A 75 -3.35 16.22 1.79
N ASN A 76 -2.47 15.22 1.67
CA ASN A 76 -1.69 14.76 2.81
C ASN A 76 -0.27 14.43 2.35
N PRO A 77 0.71 15.32 2.64
CA PRO A 77 2.09 15.07 2.22
C PRO A 77 2.71 13.83 2.88
N LYS A 78 2.06 13.29 3.91
CA LYS A 78 2.56 12.10 4.60
C LYS A 78 1.95 10.80 4.06
N VAL A 79 1.25 10.86 2.92
CA VAL A 79 0.64 9.67 2.31
C VAL A 79 1.65 8.55 2.11
N LYS A 80 2.84 8.89 1.63
CA LYS A 80 3.88 7.89 1.41
C LYS A 80 4.28 7.20 2.71
N ASP A 81 4.42 7.98 3.79
CA ASP A 81 4.78 7.44 5.09
C ASP A 81 3.68 6.53 5.63
N ILE A 82 2.43 6.92 5.46
CA ILE A 82 1.29 6.10 5.87
C ILE A 82 1.30 4.77 5.12
N PHE A 83 1.57 4.82 3.82
CA PHE A 83 1.63 3.62 2.99
C PHE A 83 2.74 2.68 3.47
N ILE A 84 3.92 3.25 3.76
CA ILE A 84 5.07 2.48 4.26
C ILE A 84 4.73 1.83 5.61
N GLU A 85 4.08 2.56 6.50
CA GLU A 85 3.65 2.03 7.79
C GLU A 85 2.71 0.83 7.62
N GLU A 86 1.78 0.91 6.65
CA GLU A 86 0.86 -0.19 6.41
C GLU A 86 1.56 -1.40 5.78
N ILE A 87 2.54 -1.16 4.92
CA ILE A 87 3.35 -2.26 4.37
C ILE A 87 4.07 -2.98 5.50
N GLU A 88 4.67 -2.23 6.42
CA GLU A 88 5.36 -2.81 7.56
C GLU A 88 4.39 -3.57 8.47
N ALA A 89 3.19 -3.05 8.67
CA ALA A 89 2.18 -3.72 9.48
C ALA A 89 1.74 -5.03 8.84
N VAL A 90 1.50 -5.04 7.54
CA VAL A 90 1.11 -6.26 6.82
C VAL A 90 2.25 -7.28 6.88
N LYS A 91 3.48 -6.82 6.67
CA LYS A 91 4.66 -7.69 6.75
C LYS A 91 4.75 -8.35 8.12
N LYS A 92 4.59 -7.56 9.17
CA LYS A 92 4.65 -8.06 10.53
C LYS A 92 3.56 -9.10 10.80
N GLU A 93 2.35 -8.83 10.36
CA GLU A 93 1.24 -9.77 10.51
C GLU A 93 1.53 -11.10 9.81
N MET A 94 2.08 -11.03 8.61
CA MET A 94 2.44 -12.22 7.86
C MET A 94 3.52 -13.04 8.55
N LEU A 95 4.53 -12.38 9.09
CA LEU A 95 5.61 -13.05 9.80
C LEU A 95 5.11 -13.68 11.08
N GLU A 96 4.23 -13.01 11.80
CA GLU A 96 3.64 -13.56 13.03
C GLU A 96 2.75 -14.77 12.72
N HIS A 97 1.97 -14.69 11.65
CA HIS A 97 1.13 -15.80 11.22
C HIS A 97 1.98 -17.02 10.86
N LYS A 98 3.08 -16.78 10.16
CA LYS A 98 4.00 -17.85 9.78
C LYS A 98 4.61 -18.53 11.01
N LYS A 99 4.95 -17.73 12.03
CA LYS A 99 5.51 -18.26 13.27
C LYS A 99 4.47 -19.00 14.10
N GLY A 100 3.22 -18.60 14.01
CA GLY A 100 2.12 -19.20 14.74
C GLY A 100 1.75 -20.60 14.28
N ASN A 101 2.28 -21.00 13.16
CA ASN A 101 2.07 -22.32 12.63
C ASN A 101 3.25 -23.21 12.93
#